data_1e58b2868ea1a1a2bb4d3e1f734ea2fa
#
_entry.id   1e58b2868ea1a1a2bb4d3e1f734ea2fa
#
_cell.length_a   1.000
_cell.length_b   1.000
_cell.length_c   1.000
_cell.angle_alpha   90.00
_cell.angle_beta   90.00
_cell.angle_gamma   90.00
#
_symmetry.space_group_name_H-M   'P 1'
#
loop_
_entity.id
_entity.type
_entity.pdbx_description
1 polymer ?
#
loop_
_entity_poly.entity_id
_entity_poly.type
_entity_poly.pdbx_seq_one_letter_code
_entity_poly.pdbx_strand_id
1 'polypeptide(L)'
;MMETWQELKVTVKREGEELVSNLLIELGAQGVAIEDSMDYVGNVDRFGEIFPEVEQQEEIVVTAYYPDTVDIAVVEADLQARLAELADFMDLGEVKMGTTALAEEDWADNWKKYYEPARITHDLTIVPSWTEYEATAGEKIIKLDPGMAFGTGTHPTTKMSLFALEQVLRGGETVLDVGTGSGVLSIASSLIGAKEIFAYDLDDVAVRVAQENIELNPGMENIHVAAGDLLKGVEIEADVIVANILADILIHLTEDAYRLVKDEGYLIMSGIIKDKWDMVRESAESAGFFLETHMIQGEWNACVFKKTKDISGVIGG
;
A
#
# COMPACT_ATOMS: atom_id res chain seq x y z
N MET A 1 21.03 -4.91 -22.54
CA MET A 1 22.05 -5.41 -21.59
C MET A 1 21.23 -5.72 -20.36
N MET A 2 21.26 -6.96 -19.86
CA MET A 2 20.60 -7.30 -18.61
C MET A 2 21.29 -6.52 -17.51
N GLU A 3 20.52 -5.75 -16.74
CA GLU A 3 21.04 -5.07 -15.56
C GLU A 3 21.19 -6.13 -14.47
N THR A 4 22.40 -6.35 -14.00
CA THR A 4 22.68 -7.21 -12.86
C THR A 4 22.70 -6.36 -11.58
N TRP A 5 22.18 -6.92 -10.49
CA TRP A 5 22.05 -6.23 -9.21
C TRP A 5 22.94 -6.89 -8.16
N GLN A 6 23.32 -6.12 -7.16
CA GLN A 6 24.07 -6.59 -6.00
C GLN A 6 23.26 -6.30 -4.74
N GLU A 7 23.15 -7.31 -3.89
CA GLU A 7 22.50 -7.24 -2.60
C GLU A 7 23.57 -7.11 -1.51
N LEU A 8 23.43 -6.11 -0.64
CA LEU A 8 24.22 -5.95 0.57
C LEU A 8 23.30 -6.14 1.79
N LYS A 9 23.53 -7.21 2.53
CA LYS A 9 22.84 -7.48 3.80
C LYS A 9 23.67 -6.99 4.99
N VAL A 10 23.01 -6.28 5.89
CA VAL A 10 23.61 -5.75 7.12
C VAL A 10 22.77 -6.21 8.30
N THR A 11 23.34 -7.04 9.16
CA THR A 11 22.69 -7.46 10.41
C THR A 11 23.14 -6.55 11.53
N VAL A 12 22.20 -5.96 12.24
CA VAL A 12 22.44 -5.04 13.38
C VAL A 12 21.34 -5.22 14.42
N LYS A 13 21.54 -4.66 15.63
CA LYS A 13 20.46 -4.50 16.60
C LYS A 13 19.36 -3.58 16.04
N ARG A 14 18.11 -3.83 16.43
CA ARG A 14 16.93 -3.08 15.98
C ARG A 14 17.07 -1.57 16.15
N GLU A 15 17.71 -1.09 17.20
CA GLU A 15 17.95 0.34 17.43
C GLU A 15 18.78 1.00 16.33
N GLY A 16 19.54 0.21 15.55
CA GLY A 16 20.33 0.68 14.41
C GLY A 16 19.58 0.72 13.08
N GLU A 17 18.33 0.29 13.01
CA GLU A 17 17.54 0.17 11.77
C GLU A 17 17.54 1.44 10.93
N GLU A 18 17.03 2.52 11.50
CA GLU A 18 16.90 3.81 10.81
C GLU A 18 18.26 4.38 10.37
N LEU A 19 19.25 4.25 11.25
CA LEU A 19 20.60 4.71 10.96
C LEU A 19 21.21 3.95 9.78
N VAL A 20 21.18 2.61 9.81
CA VAL A 20 21.76 1.77 8.76
C VAL A 20 21.03 1.96 7.44
N SER A 21 19.70 2.03 7.47
CA SER A 21 18.88 2.27 6.29
C SER A 21 19.23 3.61 5.62
N ASN A 22 19.36 4.67 6.40
CA ASN A 22 19.72 5.99 5.90
C ASN A 22 21.16 6.01 5.31
N LEU A 23 22.12 5.39 6.00
CA LEU A 23 23.49 5.29 5.48
C LEU A 23 23.57 4.53 4.16
N LEU A 24 22.82 3.43 4.01
CA LEU A 24 22.77 2.66 2.77
C LEU A 24 22.18 3.47 1.61
N ILE A 25 21.13 4.26 1.88
CA ILE A 25 20.53 5.18 0.90
C ILE A 25 21.52 6.28 0.51
N GLU A 26 22.21 6.90 1.48
CA GLU A 26 23.27 7.90 1.22
C GLU A 26 24.43 7.34 0.39
N LEU A 27 24.73 6.04 0.57
CA LEU A 27 25.74 5.33 -0.22
C LEU A 27 25.23 4.85 -1.58
N GLY A 28 24.03 5.27 -2.00
CA GLY A 28 23.49 5.08 -3.33
C GLY A 28 22.64 3.83 -3.54
N ALA A 29 22.12 3.22 -2.46
CA ALA A 29 21.16 2.14 -2.58
C ALA A 29 19.90 2.62 -3.32
N GLN A 30 19.42 1.82 -4.26
CA GLN A 30 18.19 2.11 -5.02
C GLN A 30 16.93 1.67 -4.27
N GLY A 31 17.09 0.81 -3.26
CA GLY A 31 16.05 0.36 -2.36
C GLY A 31 16.64 -0.30 -1.13
N VAL A 32 15.88 -0.28 -0.05
CA VAL A 32 16.23 -0.93 1.22
C VAL A 32 15.03 -1.76 1.68
N ALA A 33 15.28 -3.00 2.08
CA ALA A 33 14.29 -3.88 2.71
C ALA A 33 14.74 -4.21 4.14
N ILE A 34 13.81 -4.32 5.07
CA ILE A 34 14.09 -4.60 6.48
C ILE A 34 13.36 -5.90 6.84
N GLU A 35 14.10 -6.83 7.43
CA GLU A 35 13.56 -8.08 7.97
C GLU A 35 13.67 -8.01 9.50
N ASP A 36 12.54 -7.79 10.18
CA ASP A 36 12.44 -7.78 11.65
C ASP A 36 11.54 -8.91 12.14
N SER A 37 12.05 -9.76 13.01
CA SER A 37 11.26 -10.84 13.63
C SER A 37 10.08 -10.33 14.46
N MET A 38 10.13 -9.07 14.92
CA MET A 38 9.02 -8.45 15.67
C MET A 38 7.83 -8.06 14.80
N ASP A 39 7.98 -7.93 13.50
CA ASP A 39 6.86 -7.72 12.59
C ASP A 39 5.86 -8.89 12.62
N TYR A 40 6.33 -10.06 13.04
CA TYR A 40 5.54 -11.29 13.22
C TYR A 40 5.05 -11.48 14.66
N VAL A 41 5.56 -10.70 15.65
CA VAL A 41 5.23 -10.86 17.07
C VAL A 41 4.17 -9.83 17.48
N GLY A 42 3.02 -10.30 17.88
CA GLY A 42 1.93 -9.43 18.38
C GLY A 42 0.88 -9.04 17.35
N ASN A 43 1.08 -9.34 16.09
CA ASN A 43 0.02 -9.33 15.10
C ASN A 43 -0.88 -10.57 15.29
N VAL A 44 -1.56 -10.63 16.45
CA VAL A 44 -2.73 -11.48 16.58
C VAL A 44 -3.79 -10.80 15.72
N ASP A 45 -3.77 -11.12 14.44
CA ASP A 45 -4.82 -10.69 13.54
C ASP A 45 -6.13 -11.21 14.13
N ARG A 46 -7.06 -10.30 14.41
CA ARG A 46 -8.39 -10.63 14.92
C ARG A 46 -9.19 -11.53 13.96
N PHE A 47 -8.61 -11.82 12.80
CA PHE A 47 -9.17 -12.69 11.76
C PHE A 47 -8.64 -14.14 11.78
N GLY A 48 -7.79 -14.52 12.75
CA GLY A 48 -7.45 -15.92 13.02
C GLY A 48 -6.32 -16.51 12.17
N GLU A 49 -5.44 -15.70 11.60
CA GLU A 49 -4.20 -16.20 11.00
C GLU A 49 -3.25 -16.71 12.09
N ILE A 50 -2.79 -17.96 11.94
CA ILE A 50 -1.78 -18.57 12.82
C ILE A 50 -0.42 -18.25 12.19
N PHE A 51 0.27 -17.24 12.74
CA PHE A 51 1.67 -17.02 12.38
C PHE A 51 2.56 -18.10 12.99
N PRO A 52 3.62 -18.54 12.29
CA PRO A 52 4.59 -19.46 12.88
C PRO A 52 5.20 -18.81 14.13
N GLU A 53 5.46 -19.62 15.16
CA GLU A 53 6.24 -19.19 16.33
C GLU A 53 7.65 -18.82 15.86
N VAL A 54 7.92 -17.53 15.69
CA VAL A 54 9.24 -17.00 15.36
C VAL A 54 9.95 -16.67 16.68
N GLU A 55 11.13 -17.20 16.89
CA GLU A 55 11.97 -16.79 18.01
C GLU A 55 12.30 -15.30 17.86
N GLN A 56 11.99 -14.52 18.91
CA GLN A 56 12.28 -13.10 18.94
C GLN A 56 13.80 -12.88 18.89
N GLN A 57 14.27 -12.25 17.84
CA GLN A 57 15.67 -11.87 17.70
C GLN A 57 15.81 -10.37 18.03
N GLU A 58 16.89 -10.04 18.74
CA GLU A 58 17.26 -8.64 18.99
C GLU A 58 17.88 -7.99 17.76
N GLU A 59 18.36 -8.81 16.83
CA GLU A 59 18.99 -8.39 15.58
C GLU A 59 17.95 -8.34 14.45
N ILE A 60 18.12 -7.37 13.56
CA ILE A 60 17.38 -7.21 12.31
C ILE A 60 18.35 -7.32 11.14
N VAL A 61 17.81 -7.60 9.95
CA VAL A 61 18.57 -7.59 8.70
C VAL A 61 18.08 -6.45 7.83
N VAL A 62 18.99 -5.53 7.51
CA VAL A 62 18.75 -4.46 6.54
C VAL A 62 19.41 -4.86 5.22
N THR A 63 18.62 -5.01 4.18
CA THR A 63 19.06 -5.42 2.85
C THR A 63 19.00 -4.23 1.90
N ALA A 64 20.10 -3.88 1.25
CA ALA A 64 20.18 -2.79 0.28
C ALA A 64 20.54 -3.33 -1.12
N TYR A 65 20.00 -2.69 -2.14
CA TYR A 65 20.14 -3.09 -3.54
C TYR A 65 20.89 -2.05 -4.35
N TYR A 66 21.93 -2.48 -5.05
CA TYR A 66 22.80 -1.65 -5.87
C TYR A 66 22.88 -2.19 -7.31
N PRO A 67 22.88 -1.33 -8.34
CA PRO A 67 23.18 -1.78 -9.70
C PRO A 67 24.64 -2.28 -9.80
N ASP A 68 24.92 -3.18 -10.72
CA ASP A 68 26.25 -3.77 -10.94
C ASP A 68 27.33 -2.74 -11.32
N THR A 69 26.91 -1.55 -11.73
CA THR A 69 27.79 -0.42 -12.00
C THR A 69 28.42 0.20 -10.75
N VAL A 70 27.90 -0.14 -9.56
CA VAL A 70 28.41 0.32 -8.26
C VAL A 70 29.47 -0.68 -7.76
N ASP A 71 30.62 -0.17 -7.34
CA ASP A 71 31.64 -1.01 -6.66
C ASP A 71 31.20 -1.27 -5.22
N ILE A 72 30.57 -2.42 -5.00
CA ILE A 72 30.00 -2.79 -3.71
C ILE A 72 31.06 -2.89 -2.60
N ALA A 73 32.30 -3.24 -2.94
CA ALA A 73 33.36 -3.31 -1.95
C ALA A 73 33.73 -1.92 -1.40
N VAL A 74 33.59 -0.87 -2.20
CA VAL A 74 33.75 0.52 -1.76
C VAL A 74 32.60 0.92 -0.82
N VAL A 75 31.37 0.53 -1.17
CA VAL A 75 30.19 0.77 -0.31
C VAL A 75 30.33 0.07 1.04
N GLU A 76 30.74 -1.21 1.05
CA GLU A 76 30.97 -1.96 2.29
C GLU A 76 32.04 -1.29 3.16
N ALA A 77 33.16 -0.89 2.57
CA ALA A 77 34.26 -0.25 3.32
C ALA A 77 33.85 1.11 3.92
N ASP A 78 33.10 1.93 3.16
CA ASP A 78 32.62 3.23 3.64
C ASP A 78 31.55 3.05 4.73
N LEU A 79 30.61 2.13 4.53
CA LEU A 79 29.60 1.78 5.53
C LEU A 79 30.25 1.30 6.82
N GLN A 80 31.22 0.38 6.73
CA GLN A 80 31.93 -0.14 7.89
C GLN A 80 32.66 0.96 8.66
N ALA A 81 33.31 1.90 7.96
CA ALA A 81 33.98 3.03 8.58
C ALA A 81 33.00 3.93 9.33
N ARG A 82 31.87 4.29 8.73
CA ARG A 82 30.82 5.13 9.34
C ARG A 82 30.17 4.45 10.53
N LEU A 83 29.87 3.15 10.44
CA LEU A 83 29.29 2.40 11.56
C LEU A 83 30.27 2.26 12.73
N ALA A 84 31.59 2.14 12.44
CA ALA A 84 32.62 2.12 13.49
C ALA A 84 32.73 3.45 14.26
N GLU A 85 32.57 4.60 13.56
CA GLU A 85 32.54 5.92 14.21
C GLU A 85 31.30 6.11 15.11
N LEU A 86 30.19 5.46 14.76
CA LEU A 86 28.91 5.57 15.46
C LEU A 86 28.76 4.57 16.60
N ALA A 87 29.60 3.51 16.63
CA ALA A 87 29.60 2.48 17.68
C ALA A 87 29.90 3.04 19.09
N ASP A 88 30.56 4.20 19.20
CA ASP A 88 30.78 4.89 20.46
C ASP A 88 29.52 5.58 21.01
N PHE A 89 28.50 5.80 20.17
CA PHE A 89 27.27 6.53 20.50
C PHE A 89 26.04 5.66 20.57
N MET A 90 26.07 4.49 19.91
CA MET A 90 24.94 3.57 19.81
C MET A 90 25.40 2.12 19.82
N ASP A 91 24.72 1.27 20.58
CA ASP A 91 24.99 -0.18 20.60
C ASP A 91 24.35 -0.87 19.38
N LEU A 92 25.12 -1.04 18.32
CA LEU A 92 24.68 -1.70 17.09
C LEU A 92 24.76 -3.24 17.16
N GLY A 93 25.29 -3.80 18.26
CA GLY A 93 25.57 -5.22 18.40
C GLY A 93 26.75 -5.69 17.53
N GLU A 94 26.77 -6.98 17.19
CA GLU A 94 27.75 -7.53 16.25
C GLU A 94 27.30 -7.25 14.81
N VAL A 95 27.87 -6.20 14.19
CA VAL A 95 27.53 -5.86 12.79
C VAL A 95 28.10 -6.93 11.86
N LYS A 96 27.22 -7.60 11.11
CA LYS A 96 27.59 -8.58 10.08
C LYS A 96 27.18 -8.04 8.73
N MET A 97 28.06 -8.11 7.74
CA MET A 97 27.79 -7.71 6.37
C MET A 97 28.01 -8.90 5.44
N GLY A 98 27.20 -8.99 4.41
CA GLY A 98 27.33 -10.00 3.38
C GLY A 98 26.80 -9.50 2.05
N THR A 99 27.59 -9.70 0.98
CA THR A 99 27.23 -9.28 -0.36
C THR A 99 26.94 -10.50 -1.22
N THR A 100 25.86 -10.43 -2.00
CA THR A 100 25.48 -11.44 -2.98
C THR A 100 25.23 -10.78 -4.31
N ALA A 101 25.88 -11.30 -5.38
CA ALA A 101 25.54 -10.89 -6.74
C ALA A 101 24.22 -11.58 -7.12
N LEU A 102 23.24 -10.79 -7.54
CA LEU A 102 21.93 -11.29 -7.96
C LEU A 102 21.88 -11.20 -9.51
N ALA A 103 21.65 -12.32 -10.16
CA ALA A 103 21.19 -12.26 -11.54
C ALA A 103 19.75 -11.71 -11.51
N GLU A 104 19.38 -10.91 -12.53
CA GLU A 104 18.05 -10.31 -12.65
C GLU A 104 16.93 -11.35 -12.49
N GLU A 105 17.15 -12.56 -12.97
CA GLU A 105 16.26 -13.70 -12.81
C GLU A 105 16.13 -14.18 -11.34
N ASP A 106 17.21 -14.14 -10.56
CA ASP A 106 17.20 -14.57 -9.16
C ASP A 106 16.56 -13.51 -8.24
N TRP A 107 16.71 -12.22 -8.57
CA TRP A 107 16.07 -11.14 -7.81
C TRP A 107 14.57 -11.08 -8.08
N ALA A 108 14.18 -11.17 -9.35
CA ALA A 108 12.77 -11.20 -9.75
C ALA A 108 12.00 -12.38 -9.13
N ASP A 109 12.69 -13.50 -8.83
CA ASP A 109 12.04 -14.70 -8.31
C ASP A 109 12.16 -14.87 -6.79
N ASN A 110 13.18 -14.32 -6.14
CA ASN A 110 13.36 -14.49 -4.69
C ASN A 110 12.30 -13.75 -3.86
N TRP A 111 11.92 -12.53 -4.22
CA TRP A 111 10.85 -11.81 -3.52
C TRP A 111 9.48 -12.45 -3.73
N LYS A 112 9.24 -13.11 -4.87
CA LYS A 112 8.00 -13.83 -5.16
C LYS A 112 7.70 -14.92 -4.16
N LYS A 113 8.72 -15.52 -3.52
CA LYS A 113 8.57 -16.56 -2.51
C LYS A 113 7.92 -16.07 -1.21
N TYR A 114 7.98 -14.76 -0.95
CA TYR A 114 7.40 -14.14 0.24
C TYR A 114 5.96 -13.68 0.02
N TYR A 115 5.45 -13.77 -1.21
CA TYR A 115 4.07 -13.42 -1.54
C TYR A 115 3.23 -14.69 -1.68
N GLU A 116 2.44 -14.95 -0.67
CA GLU A 116 1.46 -16.02 -0.65
C GLU A 116 0.05 -15.47 -0.88
N PRO A 117 -0.90 -16.29 -1.36
CA PRO A 117 -2.31 -15.90 -1.40
C PRO A 117 -2.80 -15.45 -0.02
N ALA A 118 -3.35 -14.27 0.05
CA ALA A 118 -3.82 -13.68 1.31
C ALA A 118 -5.33 -13.42 1.24
N ARG A 119 -6.09 -14.03 2.14
CA ARG A 119 -7.51 -13.73 2.30
C ARG A 119 -7.64 -12.43 3.08
N ILE A 120 -8.14 -11.40 2.44
CA ILE A 120 -8.20 -10.05 3.00
C ILE A 120 -9.52 -9.80 3.74
N THR A 121 -10.62 -10.26 3.16
CA THR A 121 -11.95 -10.14 3.74
C THR A 121 -12.66 -11.49 3.68
N HIS A 122 -13.95 -11.54 4.02
CA HIS A 122 -14.72 -12.77 3.88
C HIS A 122 -14.78 -13.24 2.41
N ASP A 123 -14.89 -12.31 1.46
CA ASP A 123 -15.14 -12.61 0.04
C ASP A 123 -13.94 -12.30 -0.87
N LEU A 124 -12.95 -11.51 -0.43
CA LEU A 124 -11.84 -11.06 -1.25
C LEU A 124 -10.53 -11.75 -0.85
N THR A 125 -9.86 -12.37 -1.81
CA THR A 125 -8.52 -12.95 -1.67
C THR A 125 -7.60 -12.37 -2.72
N ILE A 126 -6.42 -11.89 -2.31
CA ILE A 126 -5.37 -11.44 -3.21
C ILE A 126 -4.45 -12.61 -3.49
N VAL A 127 -4.21 -12.86 -4.77
CA VAL A 127 -3.39 -13.97 -5.24
C VAL A 127 -2.30 -13.42 -6.17
N PRO A 128 -1.01 -13.68 -5.88
CA PRO A 128 0.06 -13.32 -6.79
C PRO A 128 -0.13 -13.95 -8.17
N SER A 129 0.21 -13.22 -9.24
CA SER A 129 -0.06 -13.62 -10.64
C SER A 129 0.58 -14.96 -11.02
N TRP A 130 1.69 -15.32 -10.39
CA TRP A 130 2.44 -16.57 -10.61
C TRP A 130 1.97 -17.75 -9.74
N THR A 131 0.98 -17.56 -8.87
CA THR A 131 0.51 -18.61 -7.96
C THR A 131 -0.77 -19.24 -8.50
N GLU A 132 -0.79 -20.59 -8.56
CA GLU A 132 -2.01 -21.32 -8.79
C GLU A 132 -2.84 -21.33 -7.50
N TYR A 133 -4.10 -20.93 -7.61
CA TYR A 133 -5.01 -20.87 -6.47
C TYR A 133 -6.40 -21.39 -6.86
N GLU A 134 -6.93 -22.29 -6.05
CA GLU A 134 -8.29 -22.81 -6.21
C GLU A 134 -9.23 -22.03 -5.28
N ALA A 135 -10.05 -21.17 -5.88
CA ALA A 135 -11.01 -20.38 -5.14
C ALA A 135 -12.10 -21.24 -4.49
N THR A 136 -12.48 -20.90 -3.27
CA THR A 136 -13.65 -21.49 -2.60
C THR A 136 -14.95 -20.87 -3.13
N ALA A 137 -16.09 -21.51 -2.84
CA ALA A 137 -17.38 -21.04 -3.34
C ALA A 137 -17.71 -19.63 -2.79
N GLY A 138 -17.93 -18.67 -3.68
CA GLY A 138 -18.25 -17.28 -3.35
C GLY A 138 -17.03 -16.36 -3.19
N GLU A 139 -15.82 -16.91 -3.20
CA GLU A 139 -14.59 -16.15 -3.09
C GLU A 139 -14.28 -15.40 -4.38
N LYS A 140 -13.92 -14.14 -4.25
CA LYS A 140 -13.52 -13.25 -5.33
C LYS A 140 -12.01 -13.08 -5.33
N ILE A 141 -11.37 -13.48 -6.41
CA ILE A 141 -9.92 -13.49 -6.51
C ILE A 141 -9.44 -12.23 -7.22
N ILE A 142 -8.53 -11.50 -6.57
CA ILE A 142 -7.79 -10.39 -7.14
C ILE A 142 -6.40 -10.91 -7.48
N LYS A 143 -6.10 -11.07 -8.78
CA LYS A 143 -4.76 -11.40 -9.23
C LYS A 143 -3.93 -10.13 -9.34
N LEU A 144 -2.76 -10.11 -8.69
CA LEU A 144 -1.82 -8.99 -8.75
C LEU A 144 -0.42 -9.49 -9.06
N ASP A 145 0.30 -8.70 -9.84
CA ASP A 145 1.76 -8.67 -9.79
C ASP A 145 2.13 -7.50 -8.86
N PRO A 146 2.63 -7.77 -7.65
CA PRO A 146 2.94 -6.70 -6.70
C PRO A 146 4.03 -5.74 -7.17
N GLY A 147 4.83 -6.10 -8.17
CA GLY A 147 5.75 -5.23 -8.91
C GLY A 147 6.37 -4.07 -8.12
N MET A 148 6.60 -2.95 -8.81
CA MET A 148 7.17 -1.73 -8.21
C MET A 148 6.12 -0.70 -7.74
N ALA A 149 4.81 -1.00 -7.84
CA ALA A 149 3.76 -0.08 -7.40
C ALA A 149 3.31 -0.41 -5.98
N PHE A 150 2.95 0.65 -5.22
CA PHE A 150 2.36 0.50 -3.89
C PHE A 150 0.97 -0.17 -4.00
N GLY A 151 0.60 -0.94 -2.96
CA GLY A 151 -0.72 -1.60 -2.90
C GLY A 151 -0.65 -3.09 -3.20
N THR A 152 0.35 -3.79 -2.64
CA THR A 152 0.51 -5.26 -2.74
C THR A 152 -0.63 -6.06 -2.12
N GLY A 153 -1.52 -5.36 -1.39
CA GLY A 153 -2.74 -5.90 -0.81
C GLY A 153 -2.64 -6.34 0.65
N THR A 154 -1.48 -6.68 1.14
CA THR A 154 -1.28 -7.16 2.53
C THR A 154 -1.10 -6.04 3.55
N HIS A 155 -0.78 -4.83 3.11
CA HIS A 155 -0.61 -3.68 4.00
C HIS A 155 -1.91 -3.32 4.75
N PRO A 156 -1.87 -2.95 6.04
CA PRO A 156 -3.05 -2.60 6.84
C PRO A 156 -3.99 -1.60 6.18
N THR A 157 -3.45 -0.57 5.52
CA THR A 157 -4.25 0.47 4.85
C THR A 157 -5.04 -0.08 3.66
N THR A 158 -4.46 -1.01 2.89
CA THR A 158 -5.13 -1.66 1.77
C THR A 158 -6.21 -2.61 2.26
N LYS A 159 -5.93 -3.41 3.30
CA LYS A 159 -6.93 -4.29 3.94
C LYS A 159 -8.14 -3.51 4.42
N MET A 160 -7.92 -2.40 5.14
CA MET A 160 -9.01 -1.53 5.62
C MET A 160 -9.80 -0.88 4.48
N SER A 161 -9.13 -0.46 3.39
CA SER A 161 -9.79 0.09 2.20
C SER A 161 -10.69 -0.94 1.51
N LEU A 162 -10.18 -2.17 1.33
CA LEU A 162 -10.94 -3.29 0.75
C LEU A 162 -12.15 -3.66 1.61
N PHE A 163 -11.98 -3.70 2.93
CA PHE A 163 -13.07 -3.92 3.86
C PHE A 163 -14.11 -2.79 3.77
N ALA A 164 -13.69 -1.53 3.69
CA ALA A 164 -14.58 -0.40 3.53
C ALA A 164 -15.39 -0.46 2.23
N LEU A 165 -14.75 -0.84 1.11
CA LEU A 165 -15.42 -1.02 -0.18
C LEU A 165 -16.52 -2.09 -0.10
N GLU A 166 -16.26 -3.24 0.55
CA GLU A 166 -17.30 -4.26 0.80
C GLU A 166 -18.45 -3.75 1.66
N GLN A 167 -18.19 -2.82 2.57
CA GLN A 167 -19.23 -2.25 3.44
C GLN A 167 -20.15 -1.29 2.69
N VAL A 168 -19.68 -0.58 1.68
CA VAL A 168 -20.45 0.48 1.01
C VAL A 168 -20.97 0.08 -0.37
N LEU A 169 -20.26 -0.76 -1.14
CA LEU A 169 -20.70 -1.19 -2.46
C LEU A 169 -21.83 -2.24 -2.37
N ARG A 170 -22.83 -2.09 -3.22
CA ARG A 170 -23.99 -3.00 -3.32
C ARG A 170 -24.21 -3.52 -4.73
N GLY A 171 -23.48 -3.00 -5.70
CA GLY A 171 -23.56 -3.28 -7.12
C GLY A 171 -24.28 -2.17 -7.90
N GLY A 172 -23.64 -1.76 -8.99
CA GLY A 172 -24.15 -0.72 -9.88
C GLY A 172 -23.61 0.69 -9.65
N GLU A 173 -22.73 0.88 -8.68
CA GLU A 173 -22.11 2.17 -8.35
C GLU A 173 -21.07 2.62 -9.39
N THR A 174 -20.90 3.94 -9.50
CA THR A 174 -19.71 4.57 -10.11
C THR A 174 -18.70 4.84 -9.01
N VAL A 175 -17.46 4.39 -9.21
CA VAL A 175 -16.34 4.52 -8.25
C VAL A 175 -15.23 5.38 -8.85
N LEU A 176 -14.68 6.31 -8.07
CA LEU A 176 -13.40 6.97 -8.36
C LEU A 176 -12.34 6.43 -7.41
N ASP A 177 -11.26 5.88 -7.96
CA ASP A 177 -10.09 5.38 -7.22
C ASP A 177 -8.94 6.36 -7.43
N VAL A 178 -8.55 7.07 -6.36
CA VAL A 178 -7.59 8.18 -6.40
C VAL A 178 -6.28 7.77 -5.77
N GLY A 179 -5.20 7.78 -6.57
CA GLY A 179 -3.92 7.18 -6.22
C GLY A 179 -4.04 5.66 -6.32
N THR A 180 -4.42 5.16 -7.49
CA THR A 180 -4.78 3.75 -7.69
C THR A 180 -3.62 2.78 -7.48
N GLY A 181 -2.37 3.23 -7.64
CA GLY A 181 -1.18 2.42 -7.44
C GLY A 181 -1.21 1.13 -8.27
N SER A 182 -1.30 -0.01 -7.60
CA SER A 182 -1.41 -1.34 -8.25
C SER A 182 -2.74 -1.61 -8.94
N GLY A 183 -3.76 -0.78 -8.76
CA GLY A 183 -5.12 -1.01 -9.25
C GLY A 183 -5.97 -1.92 -8.35
N VAL A 184 -5.46 -2.35 -7.19
CA VAL A 184 -6.11 -3.34 -6.32
C VAL A 184 -7.51 -2.93 -5.88
N LEU A 185 -7.73 -1.65 -5.54
CA LEU A 185 -9.03 -1.15 -5.09
C LEU A 185 -10.02 -1.06 -6.25
N SER A 186 -9.54 -0.70 -7.43
CA SER A 186 -10.33 -0.71 -8.67
C SER A 186 -10.79 -2.11 -9.05
N ILE A 187 -9.88 -3.10 -9.03
CA ILE A 187 -10.19 -4.50 -9.32
C ILE A 187 -11.20 -5.04 -8.29
N ALA A 188 -10.98 -4.77 -7.00
CA ALA A 188 -11.92 -5.14 -5.94
C ALA A 188 -13.31 -4.54 -6.17
N SER A 189 -13.39 -3.25 -6.50
CA SER A 189 -14.65 -2.56 -6.76
C SER A 189 -15.43 -3.20 -7.91
N SER A 190 -14.74 -3.59 -9.00
CA SER A 190 -15.35 -4.31 -10.12
C SER A 190 -15.87 -5.70 -9.69
N LEU A 191 -15.07 -6.47 -8.94
CA LEU A 191 -15.46 -7.78 -8.42
C LEU A 191 -16.65 -7.71 -7.46
N ILE A 192 -16.78 -6.63 -6.69
CA ILE A 192 -17.92 -6.42 -5.78
C ILE A 192 -19.19 -6.06 -6.59
N GLY A 193 -19.06 -5.53 -7.80
CA GLY A 193 -20.16 -5.26 -8.71
C GLY A 193 -20.35 -3.79 -9.04
N ALA A 194 -19.37 -2.93 -8.83
CA ALA A 194 -19.40 -1.57 -9.33
C ALA A 194 -19.61 -1.54 -10.84
N LYS A 195 -20.39 -0.57 -11.34
CA LYS A 195 -20.75 -0.46 -12.75
C LYS A 195 -19.63 0.15 -13.59
N GLU A 196 -19.04 1.23 -13.11
CA GLU A 196 -17.97 1.96 -13.77
C GLU A 196 -16.93 2.39 -12.71
N ILE A 197 -15.66 2.19 -13.00
CA ILE A 197 -14.56 2.58 -12.13
C ILE A 197 -13.59 3.46 -12.91
N PHE A 198 -13.30 4.64 -12.39
CA PHE A 198 -12.31 5.55 -12.95
C PHE A 198 -11.15 5.67 -11.96
N ALA A 199 -9.99 5.16 -12.36
CA ALA A 199 -8.79 5.06 -11.57
C ALA A 199 -7.77 6.11 -12.02
N TYR A 200 -7.25 6.88 -11.08
CA TYR A 200 -6.30 7.95 -11.36
C TYR A 200 -5.04 7.78 -10.53
N ASP A 201 -3.89 8.03 -11.15
CA ASP A 201 -2.61 8.15 -10.43
C ASP A 201 -1.77 9.27 -11.06
N LEU A 202 -0.95 9.93 -10.24
CA LEU A 202 -0.03 10.98 -10.70
C LEU A 202 1.20 10.37 -11.39
N ASP A 203 1.57 9.15 -11.00
CA ASP A 203 2.75 8.45 -11.52
C ASP A 203 2.36 7.58 -12.74
N ASP A 204 2.96 7.88 -13.89
CA ASP A 204 2.80 7.10 -15.11
C ASP A 204 3.20 5.62 -14.94
N VAL A 205 4.13 5.32 -14.03
CA VAL A 205 4.51 3.94 -13.70
C VAL A 205 3.34 3.23 -13.02
N ALA A 206 2.71 3.87 -12.03
CA ALA A 206 1.53 3.33 -11.36
C ALA A 206 0.36 3.11 -12.33
N VAL A 207 0.10 4.07 -13.23
CA VAL A 207 -0.92 3.93 -14.28
C VAL A 207 -0.69 2.68 -15.12
N ARG A 208 0.56 2.45 -15.56
CA ARG A 208 0.91 1.25 -16.34
C ARG A 208 0.74 -0.03 -15.51
N VAL A 209 1.23 -0.07 -14.28
CA VAL A 209 1.12 -1.24 -13.40
C VAL A 209 -0.34 -1.57 -13.09
N ALA A 210 -1.18 -0.56 -12.85
CA ALA A 210 -2.62 -0.77 -12.68
C ALA A 210 -3.25 -1.42 -13.91
N GLN A 211 -2.91 -0.95 -15.13
CA GLN A 211 -3.40 -1.55 -16.37
C GLN A 211 -2.96 -3.00 -16.52
N GLU A 212 -1.67 -3.29 -16.28
CA GLU A 212 -1.12 -4.64 -16.33
C GLU A 212 -1.83 -5.58 -15.33
N ASN A 213 -2.08 -5.12 -14.11
CA ASN A 213 -2.80 -5.89 -13.10
C ASN A 213 -4.29 -6.10 -13.46
N ILE A 214 -4.96 -5.11 -14.05
CA ILE A 214 -6.33 -5.25 -14.53
C ILE A 214 -6.42 -6.32 -15.61
N GLU A 215 -5.45 -6.38 -16.53
CA GLU A 215 -5.37 -7.40 -17.59
C GLU A 215 -5.22 -8.83 -17.06
N LEU A 216 -4.63 -8.99 -15.84
CA LEU A 216 -4.56 -10.29 -15.17
C LEU A 216 -5.92 -10.80 -14.67
N ASN A 217 -6.93 -9.92 -14.63
CA ASN A 217 -8.27 -10.20 -14.09
C ASN A 217 -9.33 -10.10 -15.19
N PRO A 218 -9.86 -11.23 -15.70
CA PRO A 218 -10.87 -11.21 -16.77
C PRO A 218 -12.15 -10.51 -16.34
N GLY A 219 -12.80 -9.81 -17.28
CA GLY A 219 -14.11 -9.17 -17.04
C GLY A 219 -14.03 -7.78 -16.39
N MET A 220 -12.88 -7.10 -16.52
CA MET A 220 -12.61 -5.77 -15.91
C MET A 220 -12.73 -4.62 -16.93
N GLU A 221 -13.53 -4.78 -18.00
CA GLU A 221 -13.70 -3.78 -19.05
C GLU A 221 -14.37 -2.48 -18.56
N ASN A 222 -14.92 -2.50 -17.34
CA ASN A 222 -15.53 -1.37 -16.66
C ASN A 222 -14.54 -0.52 -15.83
N ILE A 223 -13.23 -0.82 -15.89
CA ILE A 223 -12.20 -0.05 -15.22
C ILE A 223 -11.44 0.81 -16.24
N HIS A 224 -11.39 2.11 -15.97
CA HIS A 224 -10.74 3.11 -16.82
C HIS A 224 -9.60 3.76 -16.05
N VAL A 225 -8.35 3.47 -16.44
CA VAL A 225 -7.16 4.01 -15.80
C VAL A 225 -6.60 5.17 -16.59
N ALA A 226 -6.27 6.27 -15.92
CA ALA A 226 -5.67 7.45 -16.53
C ALA A 226 -4.70 8.15 -15.57
N ALA A 227 -3.72 8.87 -16.13
CA ALA A 227 -2.91 9.79 -15.36
C ALA A 227 -3.78 10.96 -14.84
N GLY A 228 -3.59 11.36 -13.58
CA GLY A 228 -4.35 12.45 -12.97
C GLY A 228 -3.75 12.95 -11.67
N ASP A 229 -3.88 14.25 -11.43
CA ASP A 229 -3.48 14.88 -10.18
C ASP A 229 -4.69 14.97 -9.24
N LEU A 230 -4.88 13.98 -8.42
CA LEU A 230 -6.07 13.79 -7.58
C LEU A 230 -7.36 13.83 -8.43
N LEU A 231 -8.26 14.72 -8.09
CA LEU A 231 -9.55 14.91 -8.80
C LEU A 231 -9.58 16.22 -9.63
N LYS A 232 -8.43 16.85 -9.89
CA LYS A 232 -8.36 18.07 -10.69
C LYS A 232 -8.87 17.82 -12.12
N GLY A 233 -9.87 18.59 -12.52
CA GLY A 233 -10.47 18.47 -13.85
C GLY A 233 -11.40 17.28 -14.06
N VAL A 234 -11.62 16.46 -13.03
CA VAL A 234 -12.64 15.40 -13.07
C VAL A 234 -14.03 16.03 -12.90
N GLU A 235 -14.94 15.64 -13.79
CA GLU A 235 -16.35 16.07 -13.80
C GLU A 235 -17.34 14.91 -13.56
N ILE A 236 -16.82 13.70 -13.37
CA ILE A 236 -17.61 12.49 -13.18
C ILE A 236 -18.14 12.45 -11.75
N GLU A 237 -19.46 12.45 -11.59
CA GLU A 237 -20.08 12.21 -10.29
C GLU A 237 -20.03 10.73 -9.93
N ALA A 238 -19.62 10.43 -8.68
CA ALA A 238 -19.44 9.08 -8.19
C ALA A 238 -20.34 8.78 -6.99
N ASP A 239 -20.70 7.52 -6.85
CA ASP A 239 -21.38 7.01 -5.66
C ASP A 239 -20.35 6.76 -4.53
N VAL A 240 -19.13 6.38 -4.89
CA VAL A 240 -18.03 6.13 -3.97
C VAL A 240 -16.74 6.74 -4.53
N ILE A 241 -16.01 7.46 -3.69
CA ILE A 241 -14.61 7.86 -3.94
C ILE A 241 -13.75 7.13 -2.91
N VAL A 242 -12.69 6.47 -3.36
CA VAL A 242 -11.71 5.81 -2.49
C VAL A 242 -10.32 6.37 -2.75
N ALA A 243 -9.56 6.63 -1.68
CA ALA A 243 -8.17 7.07 -1.75
C ALA A 243 -7.36 6.43 -0.63
N ASN A 244 -6.32 5.67 -1.00
CA ASN A 244 -5.36 5.08 -0.06
C ASN A 244 -3.98 5.68 -0.32
N ILE A 245 -3.79 6.93 0.12
CA ILE A 245 -2.60 7.74 -0.13
C ILE A 245 -2.15 8.47 1.14
N LEU A 246 -1.04 9.19 1.08
CA LEU A 246 -0.49 9.91 2.23
C LEU A 246 -1.48 10.95 2.78
N ALA A 247 -1.57 11.04 4.11
CA ALA A 247 -2.49 11.94 4.83
C ALA A 247 -2.34 13.42 4.43
N ASP A 248 -1.11 13.88 4.19
CA ASP A 248 -0.84 15.27 3.78
C ASP A 248 -1.38 15.59 2.36
N ILE A 249 -1.63 14.55 1.56
CA ILE A 249 -2.23 14.68 0.22
C ILE A 249 -3.76 14.55 0.31
N LEU A 250 -4.27 13.67 1.19
CA LEU A 250 -5.70 13.45 1.38
C LEU A 250 -6.47 14.74 1.70
N ILE A 251 -5.89 15.64 2.48
CA ILE A 251 -6.54 16.91 2.84
C ILE A 251 -6.82 17.83 1.63
N HIS A 252 -6.05 17.69 0.56
CA HIS A 252 -6.26 18.44 -0.68
C HIS A 252 -7.32 17.83 -1.60
N LEU A 253 -7.76 16.60 -1.27
CA LEU A 253 -8.78 15.87 -2.02
C LEU A 253 -10.21 16.24 -1.58
N THR A 254 -10.39 16.60 -0.30
CA THR A 254 -11.70 16.61 0.37
C THR A 254 -12.74 17.53 -0.27
N GLU A 255 -12.35 18.73 -0.71
CA GLU A 255 -13.28 19.68 -1.36
C GLU A 255 -13.75 19.15 -2.73
N ASP A 256 -12.83 18.66 -3.57
CA ASP A 256 -13.15 18.08 -4.86
C ASP A 256 -13.97 16.79 -4.70
N ALA A 257 -13.62 15.98 -3.70
CA ALA A 257 -14.40 14.78 -3.38
C ALA A 257 -15.84 15.13 -3.00
N TYR A 258 -16.06 16.17 -2.16
CA TYR A 258 -17.39 16.60 -1.78
C TYR A 258 -18.21 17.10 -3.00
N ARG A 259 -17.57 17.78 -3.94
CA ARG A 259 -18.19 18.23 -5.18
C ARG A 259 -18.64 17.04 -6.06
N LEU A 260 -17.84 15.98 -6.15
CA LEU A 260 -18.02 14.86 -7.07
C LEU A 260 -18.80 13.69 -6.47
N VAL A 261 -18.78 13.52 -5.15
CA VAL A 261 -19.62 12.49 -4.50
C VAL A 261 -21.09 12.90 -4.60
N LYS A 262 -21.92 11.98 -5.06
CA LYS A 262 -23.37 12.15 -5.09
C LYS A 262 -23.96 12.26 -3.67
N ASP A 263 -25.15 12.82 -3.55
CA ASP A 263 -25.89 12.78 -2.29
C ASP A 263 -26.07 11.34 -1.83
N GLU A 264 -25.89 11.08 -0.53
CA GLU A 264 -25.87 9.76 0.10
C GLU A 264 -24.68 8.87 -0.31
N GLY A 265 -23.75 9.37 -1.11
CA GLY A 265 -22.53 8.68 -1.50
C GLY A 265 -21.43 8.74 -0.43
N TYR A 266 -20.31 8.07 -0.70
CA TYR A 266 -19.26 7.81 0.28
C TYR A 266 -17.88 8.28 -0.19
N LEU A 267 -17.09 8.74 0.78
CA LEU A 267 -15.65 8.98 0.64
C LEU A 267 -14.91 8.04 1.60
N ILE A 268 -14.10 7.15 1.04
CA ILE A 268 -13.23 6.25 1.79
C ILE A 268 -11.81 6.81 1.72
N MET A 269 -11.18 7.03 2.87
CA MET A 269 -9.79 7.47 2.96
C MET A 269 -9.00 6.54 3.84
N SER A 270 -7.78 6.19 3.42
CA SER A 270 -6.82 5.34 4.12
C SER A 270 -5.39 5.80 3.84
N GLY A 271 -4.38 5.15 4.43
CA GLY A 271 -3.00 5.63 4.36
C GLY A 271 -2.71 6.69 5.43
N ILE A 272 -3.52 6.76 6.47
CA ILE A 272 -3.47 7.79 7.49
C ILE A 272 -2.73 7.24 8.72
N ILE A 273 -1.51 7.75 8.98
CA ILE A 273 -0.81 7.43 10.22
C ILE A 273 -1.51 8.11 11.41
N LYS A 274 -1.43 7.49 12.58
CA LYS A 274 -2.15 7.90 13.80
C LYS A 274 -2.06 9.39 14.11
N ASP A 275 -0.87 9.97 14.02
CA ASP A 275 -0.65 11.38 14.34
C ASP A 275 -1.30 12.36 13.35
N LYS A 276 -1.71 11.88 12.17
CA LYS A 276 -2.37 12.67 11.12
C LYS A 276 -3.88 12.50 11.07
N TRP A 277 -4.44 11.65 11.95
CA TRP A 277 -5.88 11.35 11.95
C TRP A 277 -6.77 12.59 12.09
N ASP A 278 -6.53 13.41 13.12
CA ASP A 278 -7.37 14.57 13.36
C ASP A 278 -7.35 15.56 12.20
N MET A 279 -6.19 15.78 11.57
CA MET A 279 -6.03 16.66 10.41
C MET A 279 -6.90 16.19 9.23
N VAL A 280 -6.90 14.90 8.90
CA VAL A 280 -7.69 14.35 7.78
C VAL A 280 -9.18 14.39 8.11
N ARG A 281 -9.56 14.01 9.33
CA ARG A 281 -10.95 14.06 9.79
C ARG A 281 -11.52 15.48 9.72
N GLU A 282 -10.82 16.46 10.29
CA GLU A 282 -11.25 17.86 10.30
C GLU A 282 -11.37 18.44 8.88
N SER A 283 -10.48 18.05 7.97
CA SER A 283 -10.56 18.45 6.56
C SER A 283 -11.84 17.93 5.89
N ALA A 284 -12.15 16.65 6.06
CA ALA A 284 -13.35 16.05 5.48
C ALA A 284 -14.64 16.62 6.09
N GLU A 285 -14.69 16.77 7.42
CA GLU A 285 -15.84 17.37 8.11
C GLU A 285 -16.05 18.84 7.70
N SER A 286 -14.96 19.59 7.52
CA SER A 286 -15.03 20.99 7.05
C SER A 286 -15.53 21.10 5.61
N ALA A 287 -15.24 20.11 4.76
CA ALA A 287 -15.80 20.01 3.42
C ALA A 287 -17.30 19.67 3.41
N GLY A 288 -17.85 19.18 4.52
CA GLY A 288 -19.27 18.86 4.67
C GLY A 288 -19.60 17.37 4.79
N PHE A 289 -18.59 16.51 4.85
CA PHE A 289 -18.78 15.09 5.06
C PHE A 289 -19.10 14.76 6.52
N PHE A 290 -19.80 13.65 6.72
CA PHE A 290 -20.11 13.09 8.02
C PHE A 290 -19.34 11.77 8.22
N LEU A 291 -18.59 11.63 9.31
CA LEU A 291 -17.87 10.40 9.63
C LEU A 291 -18.85 9.29 9.99
N GLU A 292 -18.85 8.20 9.24
CA GLU A 292 -19.68 7.03 9.47
C GLU A 292 -18.91 5.89 10.12
N THR A 293 -17.68 5.63 9.67
CA THR A 293 -16.84 4.55 10.20
C THR A 293 -15.40 5.01 10.35
N HIS A 294 -14.77 4.63 11.46
CA HIS A 294 -13.35 4.80 11.71
C HIS A 294 -12.74 3.43 12.05
N MET A 295 -11.71 3.03 11.33
CA MET A 295 -10.99 1.78 11.48
C MET A 295 -9.55 2.05 11.86
N ILE A 296 -9.00 1.21 12.74
CA ILE A 296 -7.61 1.32 13.21
C ILE A 296 -6.97 -0.06 13.15
N GLN A 297 -5.78 -0.13 12.52
CA GLN A 297 -4.96 -1.32 12.53
C GLN A 297 -3.49 -0.91 12.74
N GLY A 298 -2.93 -1.25 13.93
CA GLY A 298 -1.61 -0.77 14.35
C GLY A 298 -1.55 0.76 14.41
N GLU A 299 -0.60 1.35 13.71
CA GLU A 299 -0.41 2.81 13.61
C GLU A 299 -1.25 3.45 12.48
N TRP A 300 -2.03 2.65 11.75
CA TRP A 300 -2.75 3.09 10.58
C TRP A 300 -4.24 3.27 10.84
N ASN A 301 -4.81 4.31 10.23
CA ASN A 301 -6.23 4.62 10.25
C ASN A 301 -6.80 4.58 8.83
N ALA A 302 -8.07 4.17 8.75
CA ALA A 302 -8.91 4.34 7.58
C ALA A 302 -10.31 4.80 8.03
N CYS A 303 -11.04 5.45 7.15
CA CYS A 303 -12.34 6.01 7.47
C CYS A 303 -13.29 5.97 6.28
N VAL A 304 -14.57 5.91 6.61
CA VAL A 304 -15.67 6.06 5.67
C VAL A 304 -16.44 7.31 6.08
N PHE A 305 -16.51 8.26 5.17
CA PHE A 305 -17.33 9.45 5.30
C PHE A 305 -18.52 9.36 4.36
N LYS A 306 -19.63 9.95 4.77
CA LYS A 306 -20.87 10.02 3.98
C LYS A 306 -21.21 11.47 3.65
N LYS A 307 -21.63 11.74 2.42
CA LYS A 307 -22.28 12.98 2.04
C LYS A 307 -23.78 12.84 2.27
N THR A 308 -24.28 13.53 3.28
CA THR A 308 -25.73 13.52 3.58
C THR A 308 -26.47 14.48 2.65
N LYS A 309 -27.69 14.16 2.32
CA LYS A 309 -28.56 15.03 1.52
C LYS A 309 -28.81 16.33 2.28
N ASP A 310 -28.58 17.45 1.63
CA ASP A 310 -28.93 18.75 2.22
C ASP A 310 -30.47 18.90 2.28
N ILE A 311 -31.02 18.70 3.48
CA ILE A 311 -32.45 18.87 3.74
C ILE A 311 -32.82 20.31 4.17
N SER A 312 -31.88 21.26 4.15
CA SER A 312 -32.14 22.64 4.55
C SER A 312 -33.18 23.35 3.65
N GLY A 313 -33.42 22.85 2.43
CA GLY A 313 -34.46 23.34 1.52
C GLY A 313 -35.88 22.82 1.77
N VAL A 314 -36.07 21.80 2.62
CA VAL A 314 -37.39 21.13 2.81
C VAL A 314 -38.15 21.68 4.04
N ILE A 315 -37.51 22.42 4.93
CA ILE A 315 -38.14 22.94 6.19
C ILE A 315 -38.66 24.37 6.02
N GLY A 316 -38.74 24.89 4.80
CA GLY A 316 -39.23 26.25 4.47
C GLY A 316 -40.43 26.32 3.55
N GLY A 317 -41.34 25.35 3.66
CA GLY A 317 -42.60 25.35 2.91
C GLY A 317 -43.82 25.33 3.79
#